data_547700129be32a354cb4dc04949359e8
#
_entry.id   547700129be32a354cb4dc04949359e8
#
_cell.length_a   1.000
_cell.length_b   1.000
_cell.length_c   1.000
_cell.angle_alpha   90.00
_cell.angle_beta   90.00
_cell.angle_gamma   90.00
#
_symmetry.space_group_name_H-M   'P 1'
#
loop_
_entity.id
_entity.type
_entity.pdbx_description
1 polymer ?
#
loop_
_entity_poly.entity_id
_entity_poly.type
_entity_poly.pdbx_seq_one_letter_code
_entity_poly.pdbx_strand_id
1 'polypeptide(L)'
;MNFKNTTIAAAILFSLTACGSSSGGSNTVDNKPTAKNEQTQQQVADAKKAEETRQAEKARKAEEARKAEETRQAEEARKAEEARKAEGARQAEEARKAEEARQAEEARKAEEARQAEEARKAEEARKAEETRQAEEAHKAEEARQAEEARQAEEARKAEEARKAEEARKAEEARKADEVRKAEEARKAEEARKAEEARKAEEARKAEEARQAEEARKAEEARKAEDARIAKLTEELTALAKQAGLDDDKAQEFAQSNLNTDKSVWQSALNNAVEQDKAEKLQREIDQLKGISSHSYPEGSTTHRDGSGSKSISNRLTNENISRNMVYNQKYSVIIGDYNGQVSYNNNTGYIFSDNRVTDINVKGLKTEISAIPTEGTATYTGKSFNGTLAQEYKKVGTEEWFGSTRDKYDFVDSPKEGNLSYEVNFANKTGSGTITGLGNNITLEQGSISGTGISSTATQSYKSGSYSLDFFGKNAEEIGGKVSFDGKDTVGFGGTRGEIQK
;
A
#
# COMPACT_ATOMS: atom_id res chain seq x y z
N MET A 1 15.97 0.06 12.48
CA MET A 1 14.94 -0.82 11.89
C MET A 1 14.63 -0.28 10.52
N ASN A 2 15.05 -1.00 9.48
CA ASN A 2 14.96 -0.55 8.09
C ASN A 2 13.64 -1.00 7.47
N PHE A 3 12.77 -0.06 7.17
CA PHE A 3 11.64 -0.31 6.28
C PHE A 3 12.07 -0.09 4.84
N LYS A 4 12.13 -1.16 4.08
CA LYS A 4 12.29 -1.10 2.62
C LYS A 4 10.92 -0.93 1.98
N ASN A 5 10.68 0.22 1.40
CA ASN A 5 9.54 0.46 0.52
C ASN A 5 9.77 -0.26 -0.80
N THR A 6 8.95 -1.26 -1.07
CA THR A 6 8.87 -1.93 -2.37
C THR A 6 7.79 -1.24 -3.19
N THR A 7 8.20 -0.46 -4.15
CA THR A 7 7.33 0.10 -5.19
C THR A 7 7.00 -0.99 -6.21
N ILE A 8 5.73 -1.37 -6.29
CA ILE A 8 5.21 -2.26 -7.34
C ILE A 8 4.83 -1.39 -8.53
N ALA A 9 5.61 -1.47 -9.60
CA ALA A 9 5.27 -0.90 -10.88
C ALA A 9 4.38 -1.91 -11.64
N ALA A 10 3.11 -1.57 -11.83
CA ALA A 10 2.21 -2.33 -12.70
C ALA A 10 2.45 -1.91 -14.15
N ALA A 11 3.06 -2.79 -14.93
CA ALA A 11 3.17 -2.64 -16.38
C ALA A 11 1.91 -3.23 -17.03
N ILE A 12 1.10 -2.39 -17.64
CA ILE A 12 -0.01 -2.81 -18.50
C ILE A 12 0.51 -2.94 -19.91
N LEU A 13 0.62 -4.17 -20.37
CA LEU A 13 0.90 -4.52 -21.74
C LEU A 13 -0.41 -4.58 -22.55
N PHE A 14 -0.61 -3.62 -23.42
CA PHE A 14 -1.61 -3.73 -24.48
C PHE A 14 -1.03 -4.52 -25.65
N SER A 15 -1.54 -5.72 -25.91
CA SER A 15 -1.30 -6.47 -27.12
C SER A 15 -2.37 -6.14 -28.16
N LEU A 16 -1.97 -5.45 -29.22
CA LEU A 16 -2.75 -5.32 -30.44
C LEU A 16 -2.59 -6.60 -31.26
N THR A 17 -3.66 -7.33 -31.44
CA THR A 17 -3.75 -8.38 -32.46
C THR A 17 -4.44 -7.81 -33.69
N ALA A 18 -3.67 -7.69 -34.75
CA ALA A 18 -4.18 -7.42 -36.07
C ALA A 18 -4.74 -8.72 -36.66
N CYS A 19 -6.00 -8.70 -37.08
CA CYS A 19 -6.56 -9.74 -37.94
C CYS A 19 -6.36 -9.39 -39.40
N GLY A 20 -5.60 -10.21 -40.07
CA GLY A 20 -5.48 -10.22 -41.52
C GLY A 20 -6.64 -10.98 -42.14
N SER A 21 -7.09 -10.44 -43.23
CA SER A 21 -8.05 -11.04 -44.15
C SER A 21 -7.35 -11.96 -45.16
N SER A 22 -7.97 -13.04 -45.52
CA SER A 22 -7.77 -13.70 -46.83
C SER A 22 -9.09 -14.33 -47.27
N SER A 23 -9.62 -13.87 -48.27
CA SER A 23 -9.72 -14.21 -49.67
C SER A 23 -9.97 -15.69 -49.95
N GLY A 24 -10.97 -15.90 -50.80
CA GLY A 24 -10.89 -16.89 -51.82
C GLY A 24 -12.05 -17.87 -51.95
N GLY A 25 -12.61 -17.93 -53.11
CA GLY A 25 -13.36 -19.09 -53.54
C GLY A 25 -14.51 -18.79 -54.50
N SER A 26 -14.13 -18.70 -55.74
CA SER A 26 -15.02 -18.76 -56.90
C SER A 26 -15.80 -20.07 -56.97
N ASN A 27 -16.99 -20.01 -57.47
CA ASN A 27 -17.41 -20.98 -58.48
C ASN A 27 -18.58 -20.47 -59.35
N THR A 28 -18.31 -20.55 -60.61
CA THR A 28 -19.17 -20.39 -61.76
C THR A 28 -20.20 -21.50 -61.88
N VAL A 29 -21.38 -21.20 -62.37
CA VAL A 29 -22.07 -22.02 -63.39
C VAL A 29 -23.05 -21.15 -64.15
N ASP A 30 -22.92 -21.30 -65.50
CA ASP A 30 -23.74 -20.78 -66.57
C ASP A 30 -25.24 -21.11 -66.45
N ASN A 31 -26.07 -20.26 -66.98
CA ASN A 31 -26.84 -20.56 -68.21
C ASN A 31 -27.68 -19.36 -68.69
N LYS A 32 -27.64 -19.20 -69.96
CA LYS A 32 -28.37 -18.29 -70.84
C LYS A 32 -29.60 -19.09 -71.38
N PRO A 33 -30.53 -18.55 -72.21
CA PRO A 33 -31.02 -17.19 -72.52
C PRO A 33 -32.56 -17.10 -72.55
N THR A 34 -33.15 -15.96 -72.71
CA THR A 34 -34.04 -15.59 -73.80
C THR A 34 -34.79 -14.24 -73.60
N ALA A 35 -34.59 -13.46 -74.62
CA ALA A 35 -35.37 -12.38 -75.24
C ALA A 35 -36.65 -11.76 -74.58
N LYS A 36 -36.66 -10.49 -74.54
CA LYS A 36 -37.50 -9.42 -75.17
C LYS A 36 -37.64 -8.24 -74.16
N ASN A 37 -37.29 -7.03 -74.47
CA ASN A 37 -38.03 -6.11 -75.29
C ASN A 37 -37.46 -4.68 -75.19
N GLU A 38 -37.51 -3.97 -76.22
CA GLU A 38 -36.93 -2.63 -76.48
C GLU A 38 -37.55 -1.44 -75.72
N GLN A 39 -38.04 -1.62 -74.55
CA GLN A 39 -38.56 -0.45 -73.77
C GLN A 39 -37.77 -0.19 -72.46
N THR A 40 -36.68 -0.91 -72.29
CA THR A 40 -35.90 -0.83 -71.00
C THR A 40 -34.60 -0.03 -71.13
N GLN A 41 -34.23 0.44 -72.33
CA GLN A 41 -32.94 1.09 -72.53
C GLN A 41 -32.91 2.54 -71.98
N GLN A 42 -34.05 3.24 -71.98
CA GLN A 42 -34.10 4.63 -71.45
C GLN A 42 -34.13 4.66 -69.92
N GLN A 43 -34.81 3.70 -69.30
CA GLN A 43 -34.84 3.60 -67.82
C GLN A 43 -33.53 3.08 -67.23
N VAL A 44 -32.81 2.26 -68.00
CA VAL A 44 -31.48 1.73 -67.54
C VAL A 44 -30.40 2.82 -67.63
N ALA A 45 -30.51 3.75 -68.60
CA ALA A 45 -29.57 4.86 -68.73
C ALA A 45 -29.77 5.90 -67.60
N ASP A 46 -31.01 6.19 -67.25
CA ASP A 46 -31.32 7.12 -66.15
C ASP A 46 -31.02 6.49 -64.74
N ALA A 47 -31.27 5.20 -64.59
CA ALA A 47 -30.88 4.47 -63.40
C ALA A 47 -29.36 4.40 -63.21
N LYS A 48 -28.63 4.19 -64.30
CA LYS A 48 -27.15 4.13 -64.29
C LYS A 48 -26.54 5.51 -63.97
N LYS A 49 -27.13 6.59 -64.50
CA LYS A 49 -26.69 7.96 -64.19
C LYS A 49 -27.04 8.38 -62.77
N ALA A 50 -28.17 7.91 -62.25
CA ALA A 50 -28.56 8.11 -60.85
C ALA A 50 -27.64 7.32 -59.89
N GLU A 51 -27.27 6.12 -60.26
CA GLU A 51 -26.35 5.29 -59.49
C GLU A 51 -24.91 5.81 -59.49
N GLU A 52 -24.43 6.31 -60.62
CA GLU A 52 -23.11 6.98 -60.70
C GLU A 52 -23.10 8.27 -59.89
N THR A 53 -24.20 9.05 -59.91
CA THR A 53 -24.30 10.26 -59.09
C THR A 53 -24.32 9.89 -57.60
N ARG A 54 -25.05 8.85 -57.22
CA ARG A 54 -25.06 8.34 -55.82
C ARG A 54 -23.72 7.77 -55.38
N GLN A 55 -23.01 7.09 -56.29
CA GLN A 55 -21.65 6.60 -55.98
C GLN A 55 -20.65 7.74 -55.86
N ALA A 56 -20.76 8.77 -56.75
CA ALA A 56 -19.91 9.94 -56.66
C ALA A 56 -20.18 10.74 -55.38
N GLU A 57 -21.45 10.85 -54.96
CA GLU A 57 -21.80 11.52 -53.71
C GLU A 57 -21.36 10.72 -52.48
N LYS A 58 -21.48 9.36 -52.54
CA LYS A 58 -20.94 8.49 -51.48
C LYS A 58 -19.41 8.57 -51.40
N ALA A 59 -18.73 8.61 -52.55
CA ALA A 59 -17.28 8.77 -52.58
C ALA A 59 -16.84 10.12 -51.99
N ARG A 60 -17.57 11.21 -52.33
CA ARG A 60 -17.29 12.56 -51.80
C ARG A 60 -17.51 12.60 -50.28
N LYS A 61 -18.63 12.04 -49.79
CA LYS A 61 -18.89 11.94 -48.36
C LYS A 61 -17.89 11.04 -47.62
N ALA A 62 -17.42 9.98 -48.28
CA ALA A 62 -16.38 9.11 -47.72
C ALA A 62 -15.01 9.82 -47.64
N GLU A 63 -14.70 10.67 -48.64
CA GLU A 63 -13.48 11.46 -48.65
C GLU A 63 -13.53 12.62 -47.62
N GLU A 64 -14.68 13.28 -47.50
CA GLU A 64 -14.90 14.30 -46.44
C GLU A 64 -14.82 13.67 -45.05
N ALA A 65 -15.40 12.50 -44.84
CA ALA A 65 -15.30 11.75 -43.60
C ALA A 65 -13.85 11.34 -43.28
N ARG A 66 -13.10 10.90 -44.33
CA ARG A 66 -11.68 10.59 -44.15
C ARG A 66 -10.83 11.79 -43.77
N LYS A 67 -11.07 12.93 -44.43
CA LYS A 67 -10.37 14.19 -44.09
C LYS A 67 -10.74 14.69 -42.67
N ALA A 68 -12.00 14.55 -42.28
CA ALA A 68 -12.43 14.86 -40.94
C ALA A 68 -11.80 13.95 -39.88
N GLU A 69 -11.67 12.65 -40.20
CA GLU A 69 -11.02 11.68 -39.31
C GLU A 69 -9.51 11.92 -39.22
N GLU A 70 -8.86 12.24 -40.33
CA GLU A 70 -7.43 12.57 -40.37
C GLU A 70 -7.13 13.87 -39.61
N THR A 71 -8.03 14.87 -39.70
CA THR A 71 -7.93 16.10 -38.93
C THR A 71 -8.11 15.83 -37.44
N ARG A 72 -9.05 14.95 -37.08
CA ARG A 72 -9.30 14.56 -35.71
C ARG A 72 -8.12 13.79 -35.10
N GLN A 73 -7.55 12.87 -35.89
CA GLN A 73 -6.36 12.13 -35.46
C GLN A 73 -5.13 13.04 -35.32
N ALA A 74 -4.98 14.03 -36.22
CA ALA A 74 -3.90 15.01 -36.10
C ALA A 74 -4.08 15.93 -34.88
N GLU A 75 -5.33 16.27 -34.54
CA GLU A 75 -5.63 17.05 -33.34
C GLU A 75 -5.46 16.23 -32.05
N GLU A 76 -5.85 14.95 -32.06
CA GLU A 76 -5.58 14.03 -30.93
C GLU A 76 -4.08 13.80 -30.74
N ALA A 77 -3.34 13.62 -31.83
CA ALA A 77 -1.89 13.47 -31.77
C ALA A 77 -1.21 14.72 -31.19
N ARG A 78 -1.68 15.91 -31.58
CA ARG A 78 -1.19 17.19 -31.00
C ARG A 78 -1.51 17.33 -29.52
N LYS A 79 -2.73 16.96 -29.12
CA LYS A 79 -3.11 16.96 -27.70
C LYS A 79 -2.33 15.93 -26.90
N ALA A 80 -2.04 14.76 -27.49
CA ALA A 80 -1.22 13.74 -26.85
C ALA A 80 0.25 14.18 -26.71
N GLU A 81 0.78 14.93 -27.68
CA GLU A 81 2.13 15.48 -27.59
C GLU A 81 2.22 16.64 -26.57
N GLU A 82 1.20 17.49 -26.52
CA GLU A 82 1.10 18.55 -25.49
C GLU A 82 0.97 17.94 -24.09
N ALA A 83 0.16 16.89 -23.94
CA ALA A 83 0.02 16.18 -22.69
C ALA A 83 1.35 15.52 -22.25
N ARG A 84 2.11 14.93 -23.19
CA ARG A 84 3.45 14.37 -22.89
C ARG A 84 4.46 15.43 -22.49
N LYS A 85 4.38 16.64 -23.11
CA LYS A 85 5.24 17.77 -22.72
C LYS A 85 4.86 18.30 -21.33
N ALA A 86 3.55 18.37 -21.04
CA ALA A 86 3.08 18.77 -19.72
C ALA A 86 3.44 17.74 -18.64
N GLU A 87 3.35 16.45 -18.97
CA GLU A 87 3.77 15.35 -18.08
C GLU A 87 5.27 15.38 -17.80
N GLY A 88 6.08 15.60 -18.86
CA GLY A 88 7.53 15.74 -18.71
C GLY A 88 7.92 16.96 -17.87
N ALA A 89 7.17 18.07 -18.01
CA ALA A 89 7.39 19.26 -17.17
C ALA A 89 7.02 19.00 -15.72
N ARG A 90 5.92 18.26 -15.46
CA ARG A 90 5.52 17.87 -14.10
C ARG A 90 6.55 16.93 -13.45
N GLN A 91 7.03 15.93 -14.20
CA GLN A 91 8.06 15.02 -13.69
C GLN A 91 9.38 15.74 -13.37
N ALA A 92 9.76 16.74 -14.20
CA ALA A 92 10.94 17.57 -13.94
C ALA A 92 10.77 18.47 -12.72
N GLU A 93 9.55 18.98 -12.48
CA GLU A 93 9.23 19.78 -11.30
C GLU A 93 9.17 18.92 -10.04
N GLU A 94 8.61 17.72 -10.14
CA GLU A 94 8.56 16.75 -9.03
C GLU A 94 9.97 16.25 -8.65
N ALA A 95 10.83 16.00 -9.65
CA ALA A 95 12.22 15.67 -9.42
C ALA A 95 12.99 16.81 -8.73
N ARG A 96 12.71 18.07 -9.11
CA ARG A 96 13.31 19.24 -8.47
C ARG A 96 12.85 19.40 -7.02
N LYS A 97 11.56 19.18 -6.76
CA LYS A 97 11.02 19.21 -5.38
C LYS A 97 11.56 18.05 -4.52
N ALA A 98 11.79 16.89 -5.12
CA ALA A 98 12.38 15.75 -4.42
C ALA A 98 13.87 16.01 -4.09
N GLU A 99 14.60 16.68 -4.98
CA GLU A 99 15.98 17.08 -4.74
C GLU A 99 16.09 18.15 -3.66
N GLU A 100 15.20 19.15 -3.70
CA GLU A 100 15.11 20.21 -2.69
C GLU A 100 14.75 19.63 -1.30
N ALA A 101 13.85 18.64 -1.27
CA ALA A 101 13.49 17.93 -0.05
C ALA A 101 14.69 17.11 0.52
N ARG A 102 15.47 16.47 -0.36
CA ARG A 102 16.68 15.75 0.06
C ARG A 102 17.75 16.70 0.61
N GLN A 103 17.96 17.86 -0.04
CA GLN A 103 18.89 18.87 0.46
C GLN A 103 18.45 19.45 1.81
N ALA A 104 17.12 19.64 2.00
CA ALA A 104 16.59 20.09 3.28
C ALA A 104 16.75 19.03 4.40
N GLU A 105 16.62 17.75 4.05
CA GLU A 105 16.84 16.66 5.01
C GLU A 105 18.33 16.48 5.34
N GLU A 106 19.21 16.66 4.36
CA GLU A 106 20.66 16.62 4.57
C GLU A 106 21.13 17.80 5.42
N ALA A 107 20.58 19.00 5.18
CA ALA A 107 20.83 20.19 6.00
C ALA A 107 20.38 19.97 7.45
N ARG A 108 19.23 19.33 7.65
CA ARG A 108 18.72 19.01 9.00
C ARG A 108 19.59 18.01 9.74
N LYS A 109 20.08 16.99 9.03
CA LYS A 109 21.03 16.01 9.60
C LYS A 109 22.38 16.62 9.93
N ALA A 110 22.83 17.58 9.09
CA ALA A 110 24.07 18.31 9.37
C ALA A 110 23.93 19.24 10.59
N GLU A 111 22.76 19.84 10.79
CA GLU A 111 22.48 20.67 11.96
C GLU A 111 22.40 19.84 13.23
N GLU A 112 21.74 18.68 13.18
CA GLU A 112 21.66 17.73 14.29
C GLU A 112 23.04 17.18 14.68
N ALA A 113 23.88 16.91 13.69
CA ALA A 113 25.27 16.51 13.91
C ALA A 113 26.11 17.63 14.54
N ARG A 114 25.89 18.90 14.14
CA ARG A 114 26.54 20.06 14.77
C ARG A 114 26.14 20.26 16.21
N GLN A 115 24.85 20.12 16.53
CA GLN A 115 24.36 20.21 17.90
C GLN A 115 24.91 19.07 18.78
N ALA A 116 25.02 17.86 18.22
CA ALA A 116 25.64 16.75 18.96
C ALA A 116 27.16 16.96 19.19
N GLU A 117 27.84 17.61 18.23
CA GLU A 117 29.25 17.95 18.37
C GLU A 117 29.48 19.12 19.36
N GLU A 118 28.57 20.11 19.36
CA GLU A 118 28.59 21.21 20.33
C GLU A 118 28.35 20.70 21.77
N ALA A 119 27.42 19.77 21.93
CA ALA A 119 27.17 19.13 23.23
C ALA A 119 28.39 18.34 23.73
N ARG A 120 29.09 17.62 22.82
CA ARG A 120 30.36 16.95 23.19
C ARG A 120 31.48 17.92 23.56
N LYS A 121 31.59 19.03 22.82
CA LYS A 121 32.58 20.08 23.14
C LYS A 121 32.29 20.78 24.47
N ALA A 122 31.02 20.96 24.82
CA ALA A 122 30.60 21.51 26.10
C ALA A 122 30.90 20.56 27.27
N GLU A 123 30.79 19.25 27.08
CA GLU A 123 31.16 18.25 28.08
C GLU A 123 32.68 18.13 28.23
N GLU A 124 33.42 18.21 27.12
CA GLU A 124 34.90 18.25 27.13
C GLU A 124 35.41 19.52 27.81
N ALA A 125 34.75 20.67 27.54
CA ALA A 125 35.11 21.93 28.18
C ALA A 125 34.84 21.89 29.70
N ARG A 126 33.77 21.25 30.16
CA ARG A 126 33.52 21.03 31.60
C ARG A 126 34.60 20.18 32.26
N LYS A 127 35.03 19.11 31.61
CA LYS A 127 36.10 18.25 32.13
C LYS A 127 37.46 18.98 32.14
N ALA A 128 37.71 19.83 31.12
CA ALA A 128 38.91 20.66 31.08
C ALA A 128 38.90 21.75 32.16
N GLU A 129 37.73 22.30 32.48
CA GLU A 129 37.57 23.30 33.56
C GLU A 129 37.79 22.66 34.93
N GLU A 130 37.27 21.46 35.20
CA GLU A 130 37.46 20.71 36.41
C GLU A 130 38.95 20.32 36.63
N THR A 131 39.64 19.99 35.54
CA THR A 131 41.10 19.72 35.57
C THR A 131 41.89 21.00 35.81
N ARG A 132 41.49 22.14 35.22
CA ARG A 132 42.09 23.44 35.48
C ARG A 132 41.99 23.91 36.94
N GLN A 133 40.79 23.70 37.56
CA GLN A 133 40.58 24.06 38.98
C GLN A 133 41.47 23.22 39.93
N ALA A 134 41.67 21.93 39.56
CA ALA A 134 42.62 21.11 40.35
C ALA A 134 44.08 21.53 40.14
N GLU A 135 44.42 22.02 38.93
CA GLU A 135 45.77 22.54 38.65
C GLU A 135 46.02 23.93 39.28
N GLU A 136 44.99 24.79 39.35
CA GLU A 136 45.08 26.08 40.04
C GLU A 136 45.27 25.93 41.56
N ALA A 137 44.60 24.92 42.16
CA ALA A 137 44.81 24.64 43.60
C ALA A 137 46.26 24.17 43.91
N HIS A 138 46.86 23.43 42.97
CA HIS A 138 48.27 23.01 43.10
C HIS A 138 49.25 24.19 42.93
N LYS A 139 48.96 25.11 42.01
CA LYS A 139 49.77 26.30 41.77
C LYS A 139 49.67 27.34 42.91
N ALA A 140 48.53 27.40 43.63
CA ALA A 140 48.35 28.27 44.75
C ALA A 140 49.23 27.84 45.97
N GLU A 141 49.48 26.56 46.09
CA GLU A 141 50.35 25.99 47.12
C GLU A 141 51.83 26.28 46.84
N GLU A 142 52.25 26.15 45.55
CA GLU A 142 53.61 26.51 45.13
C GLU A 142 53.89 28.02 45.20
N ALA A 143 52.88 28.87 44.96
CA ALA A 143 53.02 30.32 45.04
C ALA A 143 53.27 30.81 46.45
N ARG A 144 52.75 30.15 47.47
CA ARG A 144 53.00 30.50 48.91
C ARG A 144 54.44 30.22 49.31
N GLN A 145 55.03 29.17 48.80
CA GLN A 145 56.45 28.85 49.11
C GLN A 145 57.42 29.76 48.33
N ALA A 146 57.01 30.29 47.19
CA ALA A 146 57.81 31.26 46.41
C ALA A 146 57.76 32.67 47.00
N GLU A 147 56.68 33.03 47.74
CA GLU A 147 56.53 34.36 48.38
C GLU A 147 57.47 34.54 49.57
N GLU A 148 57.69 33.48 50.35
CA GLU A 148 58.64 33.53 51.49
C GLU A 148 60.13 33.73 51.03
N ALA A 149 60.46 33.17 49.87
CA ALA A 149 61.82 33.35 49.28
C ALA A 149 62.02 34.77 48.71
N ARG A 150 60.99 35.46 48.25
CA ARG A 150 61.01 36.82 47.69
C ARG A 150 61.26 37.91 48.76
N GLN A 151 60.73 37.77 49.96
CA GLN A 151 60.93 38.75 51.04
C GLN A 151 62.34 38.84 51.52
N ALA A 152 63.14 37.77 51.41
CA ALA A 152 64.56 37.79 51.73
C ALA A 152 65.45 38.50 50.66
N GLU A 153 64.97 38.59 49.40
CA GLU A 153 65.68 39.23 48.27
C GLU A 153 65.34 40.74 48.20
N GLU A 154 64.19 41.20 48.62
CA GLU A 154 63.76 42.62 48.64
C GLU A 154 64.64 43.49 49.55
N ALA A 155 65.12 42.96 50.70
CA ALA A 155 66.04 43.68 51.61
C ALA A 155 67.43 44.05 50.99
N ARG A 156 67.88 43.27 49.98
CA ARG A 156 69.14 43.56 49.24
C ARG A 156 68.98 44.60 48.15
N LYS A 157 67.78 44.73 47.56
CA LYS A 157 67.52 45.65 46.44
C LYS A 157 67.26 47.12 46.89
N ALA A 158 66.89 47.37 48.14
CA ALA A 158 66.68 48.72 48.67
C ALA A 158 67.94 49.58 48.75
N GLU A 159 69.13 48.99 48.82
CA GLU A 159 70.36 49.71 48.91
C GLU A 159 70.94 50.15 47.51
N GLU A 160 70.60 49.39 46.43
CA GLU A 160 70.96 49.70 45.03
C GLU A 160 70.07 50.79 44.43
N ALA A 161 68.82 50.88 44.92
CA ALA A 161 67.86 51.84 44.40
C ALA A 161 68.17 53.32 44.66
N ARG A 162 68.95 53.65 45.74
CA ARG A 162 69.28 55.07 46.06
C ARG A 162 70.35 55.65 45.09
N LYS A 163 71.20 54.87 44.45
CA LYS A 163 72.16 55.32 43.43
C LYS A 163 71.58 55.47 42.03
N ALA A 164 70.41 54.76 41.77
CA ALA A 164 69.72 54.83 40.47
C ALA A 164 68.76 56.04 40.36
N GLU A 165 68.41 56.69 41.48
CA GLU A 165 67.41 57.74 41.49
C GLU A 165 67.96 59.09 40.94
N GLU A 166 69.23 59.42 41.03
CA GLU A 166 69.80 60.64 40.44
C GLU A 166 69.99 60.58 38.89
N ALA A 167 70.23 59.38 38.38
CA ALA A 167 70.27 59.15 36.89
C ALA A 167 68.84 59.17 36.28
N ARG A 168 67.83 58.86 37.06
CA ARG A 168 66.41 58.84 36.60
C ARG A 168 65.84 60.23 36.35
N LYS A 169 66.23 61.28 37.12
CA LYS A 169 65.67 62.64 36.95
C LYS A 169 65.99 63.30 35.64
N ALA A 170 67.17 62.97 35.03
CA ALA A 170 67.59 63.49 33.72
C ALA A 170 66.88 62.70 32.55
N GLU A 171 66.50 61.45 32.80
CA GLU A 171 65.80 60.64 31.82
C GLU A 171 64.31 60.88 31.85
N GLU A 172 63.76 61.33 33.02
CA GLU A 172 62.32 61.63 33.17
C GLU A 172 61.86 62.83 32.33
N ALA A 173 62.75 63.87 32.16
CA ALA A 173 62.43 65.03 31.35
C ALA A 173 62.37 64.69 29.83
N ARG A 174 63.13 63.71 29.34
CA ARG A 174 63.11 63.25 27.97
C ARG A 174 61.86 62.32 27.75
N LYS A 175 61.57 61.53 28.74
CA LYS A 175 60.39 60.64 28.68
C LYS A 175 59.02 61.38 28.78
N ALA A 176 58.99 62.52 29.47
CA ALA A 176 57.75 63.33 29.56
C ALA A 176 57.37 63.94 28.21
N ASP A 177 58.30 64.28 27.31
CA ASP A 177 57.96 64.79 26.00
C ASP A 177 57.58 63.68 24.99
N GLU A 178 58.21 62.52 25.13
CA GLU A 178 57.82 61.29 24.36
C GLU A 178 56.42 60.76 24.82
N VAL A 179 56.17 60.78 26.13
CA VAL A 179 54.86 60.37 26.65
C VAL A 179 53.77 61.31 26.15
N ARG A 180 54.00 62.63 26.06
CA ARG A 180 53.03 63.60 25.57
C ARG A 180 52.68 63.35 24.09
N LYS A 181 53.71 63.09 23.23
CA LYS A 181 53.53 62.71 21.82
C LYS A 181 52.86 61.34 21.65
N ALA A 182 53.18 60.39 22.52
CA ALA A 182 52.56 59.07 22.51
C ALA A 182 51.07 59.13 23.03
N GLU A 183 50.84 60.07 23.95
CA GLU A 183 49.42 60.28 24.46
C GLU A 183 48.52 60.96 23.40
N GLU A 184 49.06 61.94 22.64
CA GLU A 184 48.30 62.53 21.53
C GLU A 184 48.04 61.50 20.39
N ALA A 185 49.06 60.70 20.05
CA ALA A 185 48.91 59.60 19.09
C ALA A 185 47.90 58.55 19.58
N ARG A 186 47.91 58.21 20.88
CA ARG A 186 46.97 57.31 21.49
C ARG A 186 45.53 57.85 21.46
N LYS A 187 45.36 59.15 21.78
CA LYS A 187 44.02 59.78 21.72
C LYS A 187 43.47 59.85 20.30
N ALA A 188 44.36 60.08 19.28
CA ALA A 188 43.98 60.06 17.87
C ALA A 188 43.61 58.62 17.42
N GLU A 189 44.34 57.62 17.90
CA GLU A 189 44.03 56.21 17.63
C GLU A 189 42.78 55.71 18.35
N GLU A 190 42.56 56.14 19.61
CA GLU A 190 41.33 55.84 20.36
C GLU A 190 40.10 56.52 19.68
N ALA A 191 40.22 57.75 19.21
CA ALA A 191 39.16 58.41 18.46
C ALA A 191 38.82 57.67 17.14
N ARG A 192 39.88 57.20 16.41
CA ARG A 192 39.66 56.36 15.22
C ARG A 192 38.98 55.03 15.54
N LYS A 193 39.47 54.34 16.59
CA LYS A 193 38.86 53.08 17.03
C LYS A 193 37.41 53.26 17.52
N ALA A 194 37.15 54.38 18.20
CA ALA A 194 35.78 54.71 18.63
C ALA A 194 34.84 55.02 17.45
N GLU A 195 35.37 55.66 16.40
CA GLU A 195 34.57 55.93 15.19
C GLU A 195 34.35 54.64 14.35
N GLU A 196 35.35 53.79 14.22
CA GLU A 196 35.23 52.48 13.59
C GLU A 196 34.25 51.57 14.38
N ALA A 197 34.38 51.54 15.71
CA ALA A 197 33.45 50.81 16.57
C ALA A 197 31.99 51.31 16.42
N ARG A 198 31.80 52.64 16.31
CA ARG A 198 30.47 53.24 16.09
C ARG A 198 29.91 52.84 14.73
N LYS A 199 30.72 52.90 13.67
CA LYS A 199 30.30 52.47 12.32
C LYS A 199 30.01 50.97 12.26
N ALA A 200 30.82 50.16 12.97
CA ALA A 200 30.58 48.72 13.06
C ALA A 200 29.30 48.39 13.86
N GLU A 201 29.00 49.17 14.91
CA GLU A 201 27.78 49.00 15.69
C GLU A 201 26.54 49.46 14.91
N GLU A 202 26.63 50.56 14.14
CA GLU A 202 25.55 51.02 13.25
C GLU A 202 25.29 49.99 12.13
N ALA A 203 26.37 49.44 11.52
CA ALA A 203 26.23 48.40 10.52
C ALA A 203 25.62 47.11 11.10
N ARG A 204 26.03 46.75 12.34
CA ARG A 204 25.43 45.58 13.05
C ARG A 204 23.93 45.79 13.35
N LYS A 205 23.58 46.99 13.83
CA LYS A 205 22.17 47.34 14.11
C LYS A 205 21.31 47.36 12.83
N ALA A 206 21.91 47.85 11.70
CA ALA A 206 21.24 47.85 10.42
C ALA A 206 21.03 46.41 9.88
N GLU A 207 22.04 45.55 10.08
CA GLU A 207 21.92 44.12 9.70
C GLU A 207 20.95 43.36 10.59
N GLU A 208 20.95 43.57 11.92
CA GLU A 208 19.97 43.00 12.84
C GLU A 208 18.54 43.46 12.50
N ALA A 209 18.37 44.75 12.16
CA ALA A 209 17.06 45.27 11.72
C ALA A 209 16.59 44.61 10.41
N ARG A 210 17.50 44.39 9.48
CA ARG A 210 17.19 43.73 8.20
C ARG A 210 16.81 42.26 8.41
N GLN A 211 17.57 41.54 9.24
CA GLN A 211 17.27 40.16 9.60
C GLN A 211 15.95 40.03 10.37
N ALA A 212 15.67 40.97 11.27
CA ALA A 212 14.39 40.99 11.99
C ALA A 212 13.21 41.28 11.05
N GLU A 213 13.39 42.14 10.05
CA GLU A 213 12.33 42.40 9.04
C GLU A 213 12.13 41.22 8.11
N GLU A 214 13.19 40.54 7.67
CA GLU A 214 13.09 39.30 6.88
C GLU A 214 12.43 38.16 7.69
N ALA A 215 12.81 38.00 8.94
CA ALA A 215 12.19 37.04 9.83
C ALA A 215 10.70 37.31 10.04
N ARG A 216 10.31 38.60 10.21
CA ARG A 216 8.92 39.00 10.31
C ARG A 216 8.13 38.72 9.05
N LYS A 217 8.69 39.04 7.86
CA LYS A 217 8.07 38.74 6.56
C LYS A 217 7.93 37.24 6.32
N ALA A 218 8.93 36.46 6.72
CA ALA A 218 8.88 35.00 6.64
C ALA A 218 7.82 34.41 7.58
N GLU A 219 7.69 34.99 8.79
CA GLU A 219 6.65 34.56 9.74
C GLU A 219 5.24 34.94 9.27
N GLU A 220 5.05 36.14 8.71
CA GLU A 220 3.78 36.55 8.11
C GLU A 220 3.41 35.67 6.90
N ALA A 221 4.38 35.33 6.05
CA ALA A 221 4.16 34.41 4.94
C ALA A 221 3.78 33.00 5.40
N ARG A 222 4.45 32.48 6.46
CA ARG A 222 4.06 31.21 7.07
C ARG A 222 2.65 31.25 7.65
N LYS A 223 2.31 32.30 8.41
CA LYS A 223 0.95 32.45 8.95
C LYS A 223 -0.11 32.55 7.86
N ALA A 224 0.19 33.22 6.76
CA ALA A 224 -0.71 33.30 5.60
C ALA A 224 -0.88 31.93 4.92
N GLU A 225 0.20 31.17 4.78
CA GLU A 225 0.15 29.83 4.21
C GLU A 225 -0.57 28.85 5.14
N ASP A 226 -0.30 28.88 6.44
CA ASP A 226 -1.00 28.07 7.44
C ASP A 226 -2.52 28.37 7.45
N ALA A 227 -2.89 29.65 7.34
CA ALA A 227 -4.29 30.04 7.22
C ALA A 227 -4.93 29.57 5.91
N ARG A 228 -4.18 29.59 4.80
CA ARG A 228 -4.61 29.06 3.50
C ARG A 228 -4.85 27.55 3.59
N ILE A 229 -3.89 26.83 4.16
CA ILE A 229 -3.98 25.37 4.35
C ILE A 229 -5.17 25.02 5.26
N ALA A 230 -5.35 25.74 6.37
CA ALA A 230 -6.47 25.53 7.28
C ALA A 230 -7.81 25.68 6.57
N LYS A 231 -7.97 26.78 5.81
CA LYS A 231 -9.20 27.03 5.03
C LYS A 231 -9.44 25.96 3.96
N LEU A 232 -8.38 25.53 3.27
CA LEU A 232 -8.47 24.49 2.25
C LEU A 232 -8.83 23.14 2.86
N THR A 233 -8.24 22.82 4.03
CA THR A 233 -8.57 21.63 4.80
C THR A 233 -10.04 21.63 5.21
N GLU A 234 -10.55 22.76 5.67
CA GLU A 234 -11.96 22.91 6.04
C GLU A 234 -12.88 22.72 4.82
N GLU A 235 -12.57 23.35 3.67
CA GLU A 235 -13.32 23.19 2.42
C GLU A 235 -13.36 21.72 1.96
N LEU A 236 -12.21 21.06 1.92
CA LEU A 236 -12.10 19.65 1.51
C LEU A 236 -12.80 18.71 2.48
N THR A 237 -12.65 18.95 3.79
CA THR A 237 -13.33 18.15 4.82
C THR A 237 -14.85 18.31 4.71
N ALA A 238 -15.33 19.52 4.53
CA ALA A 238 -16.77 19.78 4.35
C ALA A 238 -17.31 19.10 3.09
N LEU A 239 -16.57 19.16 1.98
CA LEU A 239 -16.90 18.49 0.72
C LEU A 239 -16.99 16.98 0.89
N ALA A 240 -16.03 16.39 1.60
CA ALA A 240 -15.98 14.97 1.86
C ALA A 240 -17.13 14.49 2.77
N LYS A 241 -17.45 15.25 3.82
CA LYS A 241 -18.61 14.99 4.67
C LYS A 241 -19.93 15.09 3.92
N GLN A 242 -20.06 16.09 3.06
CA GLN A 242 -21.25 16.24 2.20
C GLN A 242 -21.42 15.05 1.26
N ALA A 243 -20.33 14.42 0.83
CA ALA A 243 -20.35 13.21 0.01
C ALA A 243 -20.62 11.93 0.80
N GLY A 244 -20.73 12.00 2.14
CA GLY A 244 -21.09 10.89 3.01
C GLY A 244 -19.90 10.17 3.67
N LEU A 245 -18.70 10.71 3.59
CA LEU A 245 -17.56 10.21 4.38
C LEU A 245 -17.72 10.62 5.86
N ASP A 246 -17.30 9.74 6.75
CA ASP A 246 -17.23 10.04 8.18
C ASP A 246 -16.10 11.04 8.50
N ASP A 247 -16.03 11.47 9.75
CA ASP A 247 -15.11 12.52 10.18
C ASP A 247 -13.65 12.17 9.92
N ASP A 248 -13.24 10.94 10.21
CA ASP A 248 -11.86 10.47 10.06
C ASP A 248 -11.48 10.38 8.56
N LYS A 249 -12.34 9.78 7.75
CA LYS A 249 -12.14 9.66 6.30
C LYS A 249 -12.21 11.01 5.59
N ALA A 250 -13.06 11.92 6.04
CA ALA A 250 -13.12 13.26 5.49
C ALA A 250 -11.84 14.05 5.78
N GLN A 251 -11.26 13.87 6.96
CA GLN A 251 -9.99 14.49 7.31
C GLN A 251 -8.81 13.87 6.54
N GLU A 252 -8.79 12.55 6.38
CA GLU A 252 -7.80 11.84 5.54
C GLU A 252 -7.85 12.30 4.09
N PHE A 253 -9.07 12.41 3.53
CA PHE A 253 -9.30 12.96 2.19
C PHE A 253 -8.77 14.38 2.05
N ALA A 254 -9.06 15.26 3.01
CA ALA A 254 -8.59 16.63 3.02
C ALA A 254 -7.05 16.69 3.02
N GLN A 255 -6.40 15.95 3.92
CA GLN A 255 -4.93 15.92 4.02
C GLN A 255 -4.27 15.40 2.73
N SER A 256 -4.83 14.38 2.11
CA SER A 256 -4.30 13.77 0.89
C SER A 256 -4.43 14.68 -0.33
N ASN A 257 -5.39 15.64 -0.31
CA ASN A 257 -5.71 16.47 -1.45
C ASN A 257 -5.33 17.95 -1.29
N LEU A 258 -4.66 18.34 -0.20
CA LEU A 258 -4.22 19.72 0.05
C LEU A 258 -3.37 20.32 -1.08
N ASN A 259 -2.57 19.51 -1.75
CA ASN A 259 -1.64 19.90 -2.79
C ASN A 259 -2.11 19.53 -4.21
N THR A 260 -3.35 19.04 -4.35
CA THR A 260 -3.90 18.69 -5.65
C THR A 260 -4.67 19.84 -6.26
N ASP A 261 -4.78 19.86 -7.59
CA ASP A 261 -5.60 20.82 -8.30
C ASP A 261 -7.10 20.58 -8.04
N LYS A 262 -7.85 21.67 -7.90
CA LYS A 262 -9.30 21.62 -7.63
C LYS A 262 -10.08 20.85 -8.71
N SER A 263 -9.57 20.78 -9.93
CA SER A 263 -10.18 20.06 -11.05
C SER A 263 -10.24 18.55 -10.83
N VAL A 264 -9.37 17.99 -10.00
CA VAL A 264 -9.34 16.54 -9.73
C VAL A 264 -10.07 16.14 -8.44
N TRP A 265 -10.50 17.11 -7.63
CA TRP A 265 -11.12 16.82 -6.33
C TRP A 265 -12.37 15.96 -6.44
N GLN A 266 -13.23 16.24 -7.43
CA GLN A 266 -14.46 15.46 -7.61
C GLN A 266 -14.17 13.98 -7.94
N SER A 267 -13.17 13.74 -8.78
CA SER A 267 -12.75 12.37 -9.11
C SER A 267 -12.12 11.66 -7.91
N ALA A 268 -11.26 12.37 -7.17
CA ALA A 268 -10.65 11.84 -5.95
C ALA A 268 -11.73 11.54 -4.88
N LEU A 269 -12.73 12.41 -4.75
CA LEU A 269 -13.83 12.25 -3.82
C LEU A 269 -14.70 11.03 -4.17
N ASN A 270 -15.04 10.87 -5.44
CA ASN A 270 -15.81 9.69 -5.89
C ASN A 270 -15.04 8.39 -5.56
N ASN A 271 -13.74 8.37 -5.80
CA ASN A 271 -12.90 7.22 -5.47
C ASN A 271 -12.86 6.96 -3.95
N ALA A 272 -12.71 8.02 -3.14
CA ALA A 272 -12.69 7.89 -1.68
C ALA A 272 -14.03 7.36 -1.13
N VAL A 273 -15.16 7.84 -1.68
CA VAL A 273 -16.50 7.36 -1.31
C VAL A 273 -16.69 5.89 -1.69
N GLU A 274 -16.28 5.50 -2.89
CA GLU A 274 -16.38 4.09 -3.31
C GLU A 274 -15.46 3.18 -2.49
N GLN A 275 -14.27 3.66 -2.15
CA GLN A 275 -13.36 2.94 -1.25
C GLN A 275 -13.96 2.79 0.16
N ASP A 276 -14.52 3.84 0.73
CA ASP A 276 -15.17 3.80 2.05
C ASP A 276 -16.36 2.82 2.08
N LYS A 277 -17.18 2.84 1.02
CA LYS A 277 -18.26 1.87 0.87
C LYS A 277 -17.74 0.43 0.80
N ALA A 278 -16.66 0.21 0.06
CA ALA A 278 -16.04 -1.10 -0.04
C ALA A 278 -15.47 -1.56 1.31
N GLU A 279 -14.81 -0.67 2.05
CA GLU A 279 -14.27 -0.95 3.38
C GLU A 279 -15.39 -1.23 4.42
N LYS A 280 -16.48 -0.46 4.38
CA LYS A 280 -17.64 -0.68 5.23
C LYS A 280 -18.29 -2.04 4.95
N LEU A 281 -18.47 -2.37 3.67
CA LEU A 281 -18.97 -3.67 3.27
C LEU A 281 -18.01 -4.79 3.71
N GLN A 282 -16.71 -4.62 3.57
CA GLN A 282 -15.75 -5.64 4.02
C GLN A 282 -15.80 -5.85 5.53
N ARG A 283 -15.91 -4.77 6.32
CA ARG A 283 -16.11 -4.88 7.78
C ARG A 283 -17.39 -5.60 8.15
N GLU A 284 -18.48 -5.33 7.44
CA GLU A 284 -19.77 -6.04 7.62
C GLU A 284 -19.59 -7.53 7.32
N ILE A 285 -18.95 -7.86 6.21
CA ILE A 285 -18.66 -9.26 5.83
C ILE A 285 -17.82 -9.94 6.91
N ASP A 286 -16.75 -9.33 7.37
CA ASP A 286 -15.85 -9.89 8.40
C ASP A 286 -16.61 -10.10 9.74
N GLN A 287 -17.50 -9.17 10.10
CA GLN A 287 -18.35 -9.28 11.26
C GLN A 287 -19.36 -10.44 11.13
N LEU A 288 -20.01 -10.56 9.97
CA LEU A 288 -20.94 -11.65 9.69
C LEU A 288 -20.26 -13.02 9.67
N LYS A 289 -19.04 -13.10 9.17
CA LYS A 289 -18.23 -14.31 9.19
C LYS A 289 -17.75 -14.65 10.61
N GLY A 290 -17.48 -13.64 11.42
CA GLY A 290 -16.94 -13.79 12.77
C GLY A 290 -15.52 -14.34 12.81
N ILE A 291 -14.75 -14.14 11.73
CA ILE A 291 -13.34 -14.49 11.62
C ILE A 291 -12.51 -13.29 11.17
N SER A 292 -11.23 -13.28 11.52
CA SER A 292 -10.30 -12.29 11.00
C SER A 292 -9.72 -12.76 9.66
N SER A 293 -9.89 -12.00 8.60
CA SER A 293 -9.31 -12.25 7.27
C SER A 293 -7.78 -12.33 7.29
N HIS A 294 -7.15 -11.69 8.28
CA HIS A 294 -5.68 -11.77 8.49
C HIS A 294 -5.23 -13.17 8.93
N SER A 295 -6.04 -13.87 9.70
CA SER A 295 -5.73 -15.21 10.22
C SER A 295 -6.16 -16.34 9.29
N TYR A 296 -7.08 -16.06 8.37
CA TYR A 296 -7.68 -17.02 7.46
C TYR A 296 -7.69 -16.45 6.03
N PRO A 297 -6.63 -16.71 5.23
CA PRO A 297 -6.55 -16.20 3.87
C PRO A 297 -7.72 -16.68 3.00
N GLU A 298 -8.23 -15.78 2.16
CA GLU A 298 -9.31 -16.07 1.23
C GLU A 298 -8.91 -17.16 0.22
N GLY A 299 -9.84 -18.05 -0.10
CA GLY A 299 -9.64 -19.16 -1.05
C GLY A 299 -8.86 -20.34 -0.46
N SER A 300 -8.47 -20.30 0.80
CA SER A 300 -7.69 -21.34 1.45
C SER A 300 -8.46 -22.04 2.58
N THR A 301 -8.13 -23.30 2.79
CA THR A 301 -8.56 -24.06 3.98
C THR A 301 -7.45 -24.02 5.02
N THR A 302 -7.76 -23.58 6.21
CA THR A 302 -6.86 -23.61 7.36
C THR A 302 -7.38 -24.58 8.41
N HIS A 303 -6.49 -25.07 9.27
CA HIS A 303 -6.91 -25.91 10.40
C HIS A 303 -6.18 -25.48 11.68
N ARG A 304 -6.80 -25.78 12.79
CA ARG A 304 -6.19 -25.74 14.12
C ARG A 304 -6.48 -27.05 14.82
N ASP A 305 -5.42 -27.69 15.29
CA ASP A 305 -5.53 -28.91 16.06
C ASP A 305 -5.36 -28.60 17.55
N GLY A 306 -6.26 -29.15 18.35
CA GLY A 306 -6.05 -29.34 19.76
C GLY A 306 -5.13 -30.56 20.01
N SER A 307 -4.82 -30.82 21.26
CA SER A 307 -4.05 -32.03 21.64
C SER A 307 -4.85 -33.29 21.38
N GLY A 308 -4.37 -34.14 20.48
CA GLY A 308 -4.94 -35.43 20.16
C GLY A 308 -3.84 -36.45 19.92
N SER A 309 -4.12 -37.72 20.13
CA SER A 309 -3.20 -38.83 19.79
C SER A 309 -3.43 -39.26 18.35
N LYS A 310 -2.34 -39.44 17.60
CA LYS A 310 -2.36 -39.89 16.21
C LYS A 310 -1.47 -41.11 16.03
N SER A 311 -2.00 -42.14 15.39
CA SER A 311 -1.25 -43.35 15.03
C SER A 311 -1.40 -43.56 13.52
N ILE A 312 -0.29 -43.70 12.84
CA ILE A 312 -0.23 -43.91 11.39
C ILE A 312 0.40 -45.25 11.10
N SER A 313 -0.28 -46.09 10.34
CA SER A 313 0.23 -47.38 9.86
C SER A 313 -0.30 -47.65 8.46
N ASN A 314 0.59 -47.95 7.50
CA ASN A 314 0.22 -48.33 6.12
C ASN A 314 -0.84 -47.42 5.48
N ARG A 315 -0.68 -46.08 5.59
CA ARG A 315 -1.62 -45.07 5.10
C ARG A 315 -2.95 -45.00 5.88
N LEU A 316 -3.15 -45.87 6.87
CA LEU A 316 -4.27 -45.75 7.79
C LEU A 316 -3.87 -44.85 8.95
N THR A 317 -4.64 -43.79 9.15
CA THR A 317 -4.51 -42.93 10.31
C THR A 317 -5.68 -43.20 11.26
N ASN A 318 -5.33 -43.52 12.52
CA ASN A 318 -6.26 -43.53 13.63
C ASN A 318 -5.95 -42.32 14.49
N GLU A 319 -6.90 -41.46 14.70
CA GLU A 319 -6.68 -40.16 15.32
C GLU A 319 -7.79 -39.81 16.29
N ASN A 320 -7.41 -39.36 17.50
CA ASN A 320 -8.29 -38.60 18.38
C ASN A 320 -8.11 -37.13 18.02
N ILE A 321 -9.13 -36.52 17.47
CA ILE A 321 -9.04 -35.16 17.01
C ILE A 321 -9.87 -34.18 17.86
N SER A 322 -9.32 -32.98 17.99
CA SER A 322 -10.05 -31.79 18.37
C SER A 322 -9.60 -30.73 17.37
N ARG A 323 -10.32 -30.68 16.25
CA ARG A 323 -9.87 -29.93 15.07
C ARG A 323 -10.92 -28.92 14.62
N ASN A 324 -10.50 -27.70 14.44
CA ASN A 324 -11.25 -26.68 13.74
C ASN A 324 -10.69 -26.54 12.33
N MET A 325 -11.55 -26.63 11.33
CA MET A 325 -11.22 -26.35 9.93
C MET A 325 -12.03 -25.16 9.43
N VAL A 326 -11.38 -24.26 8.71
CA VAL A 326 -11.98 -23.03 8.20
C VAL A 326 -11.66 -22.89 6.73
N TYR A 327 -12.67 -22.89 5.89
CA TYR A 327 -12.55 -22.45 4.49
C TYR A 327 -13.15 -21.07 4.35
N ASN A 328 -12.27 -20.08 4.10
CA ASN A 328 -12.67 -18.69 3.98
C ASN A 328 -12.84 -18.32 2.51
N GLN A 329 -13.98 -17.77 2.15
CA GLN A 329 -14.27 -17.17 0.85
C GLN A 329 -14.46 -15.65 1.03
N LYS A 330 -14.65 -14.90 -0.02
CA LYS A 330 -14.82 -13.44 0.07
C LYS A 330 -16.02 -13.04 0.92
N TYR A 331 -17.19 -13.61 0.67
CA TYR A 331 -18.45 -13.26 1.32
C TYR A 331 -18.89 -14.25 2.39
N SER A 332 -18.32 -15.43 2.42
CA SER A 332 -18.72 -16.50 3.31
C SER A 332 -17.56 -17.24 3.95
N VAL A 333 -17.82 -17.94 5.02
CA VAL A 333 -16.89 -18.84 5.68
C VAL A 333 -17.60 -20.12 6.08
N ILE A 334 -16.94 -21.24 5.87
CA ILE A 334 -17.36 -22.55 6.30
C ILE A 334 -16.43 -22.98 7.43
N ILE A 335 -16.97 -23.22 8.60
CA ILE A 335 -16.26 -23.59 9.82
C ILE A 335 -16.72 -24.98 10.23
N GLY A 336 -15.80 -25.91 10.33
CA GLY A 336 -16.08 -27.27 10.82
C GLY A 336 -15.31 -27.56 12.10
N ASP A 337 -16.04 -27.91 13.14
CA ASP A 337 -15.50 -28.39 14.41
C ASP A 337 -15.65 -29.90 14.47
N TYR A 338 -14.51 -30.61 14.60
CA TYR A 338 -14.44 -32.05 14.59
C TYR A 338 -13.78 -32.55 15.88
N ASN A 339 -14.55 -33.24 16.74
CA ASN A 339 -14.08 -33.69 18.02
C ASN A 339 -14.39 -35.19 18.21
N GLY A 340 -13.39 -35.99 18.48
CA GLY A 340 -13.56 -37.44 18.75
C GLY A 340 -12.57 -38.29 17.97
N GLN A 341 -12.97 -39.52 17.68
CA GLN A 341 -12.10 -40.52 17.01
C GLN A 341 -12.48 -40.69 15.56
N VAL A 342 -11.48 -40.74 14.70
CA VAL A 342 -11.64 -41.06 13.28
C VAL A 342 -10.52 -41.96 12.80
N SER A 343 -10.87 -42.91 11.91
CA SER A 343 -9.92 -43.72 11.18
C SER A 343 -10.10 -43.49 9.68
N TYR A 344 -9.03 -43.08 9.03
CA TYR A 344 -9.10 -42.75 7.61
C TYR A 344 -7.82 -43.06 6.85
N ASN A 345 -7.92 -43.17 5.54
CA ASN A 345 -6.78 -43.20 4.65
C ASN A 345 -6.27 -41.77 4.39
N ASN A 346 -5.07 -41.47 4.86
CA ASN A 346 -4.50 -40.10 4.77
C ASN A 346 -4.19 -39.63 3.33
N ASN A 347 -4.11 -40.56 2.36
CA ASN A 347 -3.88 -40.21 0.97
C ASN A 347 -5.20 -39.88 0.24
N THR A 348 -6.21 -40.74 0.46
CA THR A 348 -7.50 -40.65 -0.28
C THR A 348 -8.56 -39.86 0.48
N GLY A 349 -8.42 -39.70 1.80
CA GLY A 349 -9.47 -39.13 2.66
C GLY A 349 -10.62 -40.10 2.95
N TYR A 350 -10.54 -41.39 2.47
CA TYR A 350 -11.58 -42.37 2.72
C TYR A 350 -11.65 -42.67 4.22
N ILE A 351 -12.84 -42.50 4.81
CA ILE A 351 -13.09 -42.72 6.23
C ILE A 351 -13.58 -44.16 6.44
N PHE A 352 -12.87 -44.91 7.28
CA PHE A 352 -13.22 -46.28 7.66
C PHE A 352 -14.11 -46.33 8.89
N SER A 353 -13.90 -45.44 9.86
CA SER A 353 -14.69 -45.30 11.08
C SER A 353 -14.71 -43.86 11.52
N ASP A 354 -15.88 -43.38 11.95
CA ASP A 354 -16.09 -42.01 12.36
C ASP A 354 -16.99 -41.92 13.59
N ASN A 355 -16.38 -41.70 14.73
CA ASN A 355 -17.07 -41.47 15.99
C ASN A 355 -16.98 -40.00 16.45
N ARG A 356 -16.68 -39.08 15.53
CA ARG A 356 -16.59 -37.68 15.85
C ARG A 356 -17.98 -37.06 16.12
N VAL A 357 -17.98 -36.12 17.06
CA VAL A 357 -19.02 -35.12 17.14
C VAL A 357 -18.57 -33.98 16.21
N THR A 358 -19.41 -33.66 15.27
CA THR A 358 -19.08 -32.65 14.24
C THR A 358 -20.15 -31.57 14.24
N ASP A 359 -19.72 -30.35 14.05
CA ASP A 359 -20.56 -29.17 13.85
C ASP A 359 -20.01 -28.36 12.69
N ILE A 360 -20.84 -28.10 11.69
CA ILE A 360 -20.45 -27.33 10.53
C ILE A 360 -21.33 -26.09 10.44
N ASN A 361 -20.69 -24.94 10.63
CA ASN A 361 -21.31 -23.64 10.60
C ASN A 361 -20.92 -22.91 9.31
N VAL A 362 -21.91 -22.37 8.63
CA VAL A 362 -21.75 -21.54 7.44
C VAL A 362 -22.25 -20.14 7.76
N LYS A 363 -21.36 -19.15 7.63
CA LYS A 363 -21.62 -17.78 8.00
C LYS A 363 -21.17 -16.82 6.89
N GLY A 364 -21.71 -15.62 6.89
CA GLY A 364 -21.30 -14.57 5.95
C GLY A 364 -22.44 -13.69 5.51
N LEU A 365 -22.20 -12.90 4.47
CA LEU A 365 -23.17 -12.03 3.85
C LEU A 365 -24.08 -12.85 2.94
N LYS A 366 -25.23 -13.29 3.46
CA LYS A 366 -26.23 -14.02 2.67
C LYS A 366 -26.79 -13.13 1.56
N THR A 367 -27.01 -13.73 0.40
CA THR A 367 -27.64 -13.05 -0.73
C THR A 367 -29.09 -12.77 -0.43
N GLU A 368 -29.53 -11.55 -0.65
CA GLU A 368 -30.95 -11.20 -0.61
C GLU A 368 -31.75 -12.01 -1.65
N ILE A 369 -32.95 -12.47 -1.28
CA ILE A 369 -33.77 -13.32 -2.17
C ILE A 369 -34.00 -12.65 -3.54
N SER A 370 -34.22 -11.34 -3.54
CA SER A 370 -34.42 -10.53 -4.75
C SER A 370 -33.19 -10.38 -5.61
N ALA A 371 -32.00 -10.65 -5.05
CA ALA A 371 -30.69 -10.52 -5.72
C ALA A 371 -30.18 -11.88 -6.26
N ILE A 372 -30.88 -12.98 -5.96
CA ILE A 372 -30.59 -14.27 -6.58
C ILE A 372 -30.95 -14.19 -8.07
N PRO A 373 -30.03 -14.55 -8.98
CA PRO A 373 -30.30 -14.56 -10.41
C PRO A 373 -31.58 -15.39 -10.74
N THR A 374 -32.32 -14.97 -11.74
CA THR A 374 -33.57 -15.63 -12.15
C THR A 374 -33.47 -16.31 -13.51
N GLU A 375 -32.33 -16.17 -14.18
CA GLU A 375 -32.08 -16.69 -15.54
C GLU A 375 -30.64 -17.24 -15.65
N GLY A 376 -30.47 -18.18 -16.59
CA GLY A 376 -29.19 -18.78 -16.93
C GLY A 376 -28.76 -19.90 -15.99
N THR A 377 -27.58 -20.44 -16.28
CA THR A 377 -26.90 -21.48 -15.49
C THR A 377 -25.52 -21.02 -15.08
N ALA A 378 -25.08 -21.45 -13.91
CA ALA A 378 -23.72 -21.19 -13.46
C ALA A 378 -23.16 -22.35 -12.67
N THR A 379 -21.86 -22.59 -12.80
CA THR A 379 -21.13 -23.57 -12.02
C THR A 379 -20.38 -22.87 -10.90
N TYR A 380 -20.54 -23.35 -9.69
CA TYR A 380 -19.76 -22.98 -8.52
C TYR A 380 -18.65 -24.01 -8.33
N THR A 381 -17.43 -23.53 -8.24
CA THR A 381 -16.25 -24.38 -7.98
C THR A 381 -15.55 -23.90 -6.73
N GLY A 382 -15.02 -24.83 -5.96
CA GLY A 382 -14.34 -24.47 -4.72
C GLY A 382 -13.84 -25.67 -3.94
N LYS A 383 -13.80 -25.54 -2.64
CA LYS A 383 -13.19 -26.49 -1.72
C LYS A 383 -14.21 -27.17 -0.82
N SER A 384 -13.82 -28.31 -0.32
CA SER A 384 -14.53 -29.03 0.73
C SER A 384 -13.56 -29.70 1.69
N PHE A 385 -14.02 -30.01 2.89
CA PHE A 385 -13.21 -30.67 3.92
C PHE A 385 -14.12 -31.54 4.81
N ASN A 386 -13.50 -32.56 5.45
CA ASN A 386 -14.21 -33.50 6.33
C ASN A 386 -13.49 -33.73 7.66
N GLY A 387 -12.61 -32.83 8.06
CA GLY A 387 -11.86 -32.95 9.30
C GLY A 387 -10.63 -33.86 9.24
N THR A 388 -10.31 -34.45 8.10
CA THR A 388 -9.12 -35.26 7.93
C THR A 388 -7.93 -34.46 7.44
N LEU A 389 -6.70 -34.91 7.71
CA LEU A 389 -5.47 -34.32 7.24
C LEU A 389 -4.81 -35.18 6.17
N ALA A 390 -4.12 -34.53 5.26
CA ALA A 390 -3.11 -35.13 4.39
C ALA A 390 -1.72 -34.88 4.96
N GLN A 391 -0.81 -35.82 4.77
CA GLN A 391 0.60 -35.60 5.08
C GLN A 391 1.38 -35.32 3.81
N GLU A 392 2.08 -34.22 3.79
CA GLU A 392 2.97 -33.85 2.69
C GLU A 392 4.41 -33.74 3.19
N TYR A 393 5.33 -34.35 2.47
CA TYR A 393 6.75 -34.20 2.73
C TYR A 393 7.23 -32.91 2.07
N LYS A 394 7.48 -31.89 2.86
CA LYS A 394 7.88 -30.56 2.37
C LYS A 394 9.03 -29.96 3.15
N LYS A 395 9.69 -29.02 2.51
CA LYS A 395 10.72 -28.20 3.14
C LYS A 395 10.11 -27.38 4.29
N VAL A 396 10.59 -27.64 5.51
CA VAL A 396 10.13 -26.95 6.74
C VAL A 396 11.13 -25.89 7.21
N GLY A 397 12.27 -25.78 6.56
CA GLY A 397 13.31 -24.81 6.92
C GLY A 397 14.68 -25.23 6.41
N THR A 398 15.69 -24.77 7.08
CA THR A 398 17.08 -25.17 6.87
C THR A 398 17.67 -25.65 8.20
N GLU A 399 18.64 -26.54 8.15
CA GLU A 399 19.38 -26.99 9.31
C GLU A 399 20.89 -26.93 9.05
N GLU A 400 21.67 -26.72 10.09
CA GLU A 400 23.11 -26.79 10.06
C GLU A 400 23.55 -28.26 10.09
N TRP A 401 24.32 -28.68 9.08
CA TRP A 401 24.85 -30.04 8.99
C TRP A 401 26.34 -29.99 8.64
N PHE A 402 27.19 -30.37 9.59
CA PHE A 402 28.66 -30.36 9.44
C PHE A 402 29.21 -29.02 8.83
N GLY A 403 28.72 -27.88 9.33
CA GLY A 403 29.17 -26.58 8.89
C GLY A 403 28.60 -26.10 7.55
N SER A 404 27.62 -26.80 6.99
CA SER A 404 26.89 -26.41 5.79
C SER A 404 25.40 -26.35 6.09
N THR A 405 24.74 -25.34 5.56
CA THR A 405 23.30 -25.20 5.64
C THR A 405 22.64 -26.07 4.58
N ARG A 406 21.76 -26.97 4.98
CA ARG A 406 20.95 -27.79 4.07
C ARG A 406 19.46 -27.59 4.31
N ASP A 407 18.67 -27.91 3.30
CA ASP A 407 17.22 -27.90 3.41
C ASP A 407 16.74 -29.00 4.34
N LYS A 408 15.95 -28.64 5.34
CA LYS A 408 15.26 -29.55 6.22
C LYS A 408 13.88 -29.87 5.68
N TYR A 409 13.58 -31.14 5.51
CA TYR A 409 12.28 -31.66 5.09
C TYR A 409 11.63 -32.42 6.21
N ASP A 410 10.32 -32.31 6.33
CA ASP A 410 9.53 -33.06 7.31
C ASP A 410 8.12 -33.32 6.76
N PHE A 411 7.42 -34.27 7.37
CA PHE A 411 6.01 -34.45 7.09
C PHE A 411 5.18 -33.38 7.77
N VAL A 412 4.49 -32.58 6.96
CA VAL A 412 3.60 -31.50 7.43
C VAL A 412 2.16 -31.96 7.19
N ASP A 413 1.38 -31.95 8.25
CA ASP A 413 -0.05 -32.13 8.14
C ASP A 413 -0.70 -30.89 7.51
N SER A 414 -1.57 -31.11 6.55
CA SER A 414 -2.38 -30.07 5.92
C SER A 414 -3.83 -30.52 5.82
N PRO A 415 -4.81 -29.62 5.78
CA PRO A 415 -6.19 -30.02 5.55
C PRO A 415 -6.32 -30.91 4.32
N LYS A 416 -6.96 -32.07 4.47
CA LYS A 416 -7.35 -32.84 3.31
C LYS A 416 -8.48 -32.13 2.62
N GLU A 417 -8.17 -31.49 1.50
CA GLU A 417 -9.13 -30.76 0.70
C GLU A 417 -9.76 -31.63 -0.37
N GLY A 418 -11.05 -31.51 -0.50
CA GLY A 418 -11.79 -31.98 -1.66
C GLY A 418 -12.13 -30.80 -2.58
N ASN A 419 -12.62 -31.15 -3.77
CA ASN A 419 -13.07 -30.17 -4.74
C ASN A 419 -14.60 -30.24 -4.87
N LEU A 420 -15.23 -29.08 -4.86
CA LEU A 420 -16.65 -28.90 -5.15
C LEU A 420 -16.84 -28.50 -6.60
N SER A 421 -17.79 -29.11 -7.29
CA SER A 421 -18.39 -28.62 -8.52
C SER A 421 -19.92 -28.69 -8.37
N TYR A 422 -20.58 -27.54 -8.41
CA TYR A 422 -22.01 -27.44 -8.20
C TYR A 422 -22.63 -26.53 -9.25
N GLU A 423 -23.56 -27.08 -10.03
CA GLU A 423 -24.28 -26.34 -11.07
C GLU A 423 -25.62 -25.85 -10.53
N VAL A 424 -25.95 -24.61 -10.80
CA VAL A 424 -27.23 -24.00 -10.49
C VAL A 424 -27.89 -23.54 -11.79
N ASN A 425 -29.09 -24.00 -12.04
CA ASN A 425 -29.96 -23.48 -13.09
C ASN A 425 -30.96 -22.50 -12.45
N PHE A 426 -30.68 -21.22 -12.58
CA PHE A 426 -31.50 -20.16 -11.97
C PHE A 426 -32.90 -20.03 -12.61
N ALA A 427 -33.01 -20.33 -13.93
CA ALA A 427 -34.29 -20.30 -14.62
C ALA A 427 -35.24 -21.39 -14.10
N ASN A 428 -34.73 -22.60 -13.88
CA ASN A 428 -35.49 -23.73 -13.34
C ASN A 428 -35.50 -23.75 -11.80
N LYS A 429 -34.75 -22.86 -11.18
CA LYS A 429 -34.55 -22.78 -9.73
C LYS A 429 -34.07 -24.10 -9.12
N THR A 430 -33.13 -24.77 -9.75
CA THR A 430 -32.59 -26.06 -9.31
C THR A 430 -31.04 -26.02 -9.28
N GLY A 431 -30.48 -26.91 -8.47
CA GLY A 431 -29.03 -27.11 -8.46
C GLY A 431 -28.65 -28.52 -8.03
N SER A 432 -27.54 -29.00 -8.52
CA SER A 432 -26.93 -30.27 -8.18
C SER A 432 -25.40 -30.22 -8.33
N GLY A 433 -24.69 -31.19 -7.75
CA GLY A 433 -23.24 -31.13 -7.85
C GLY A 433 -22.53 -32.36 -7.33
N THR A 434 -21.23 -32.26 -7.26
CA THR A 434 -20.37 -33.33 -6.75
C THR A 434 -19.22 -32.78 -5.89
N ILE A 435 -18.85 -33.53 -4.88
CA ILE A 435 -17.63 -33.31 -4.10
C ILE A 435 -16.69 -34.49 -4.34
N THR A 436 -15.45 -34.20 -4.68
CA THR A 436 -14.42 -35.19 -4.94
C THR A 436 -13.20 -34.97 -4.04
N GLY A 437 -12.31 -35.95 -3.92
CA GLY A 437 -11.03 -35.80 -3.18
C GLY A 437 -11.07 -36.12 -1.69
N LEU A 438 -12.28 -36.34 -1.11
CA LEU A 438 -12.45 -36.70 0.31
C LEU A 438 -12.79 -38.19 0.53
N GLY A 439 -12.21 -39.07 -0.27
CA GLY A 439 -12.53 -40.47 -0.34
C GLY A 439 -13.42 -40.78 -1.53
N ASN A 440 -14.52 -41.53 -1.35
CA ASN A 440 -15.50 -41.71 -2.42
C ASN A 440 -16.21 -40.40 -2.74
N ASN A 441 -16.51 -40.19 -4.02
CA ASN A 441 -17.23 -39.02 -4.46
C ASN A 441 -18.59 -38.91 -3.78
N ILE A 442 -18.97 -37.69 -3.45
CA ILE A 442 -20.29 -37.38 -2.91
C ILE A 442 -21.08 -36.70 -4.03
N THR A 443 -22.22 -37.29 -4.34
CA THR A 443 -23.20 -36.67 -5.25
C THR A 443 -24.18 -35.83 -4.43
N LEU A 444 -24.32 -34.57 -4.78
CA LEU A 444 -25.30 -33.64 -4.27
C LEU A 444 -26.49 -33.65 -5.25
N GLU A 445 -27.50 -34.43 -4.90
CA GLU A 445 -28.65 -34.65 -5.79
C GLU A 445 -29.39 -33.32 -6.04
N GLN A 446 -30.15 -33.30 -7.14
CA GLN A 446 -30.87 -32.08 -7.52
C GLN A 446 -31.82 -31.62 -6.41
N GLY A 447 -31.68 -30.38 -6.02
CA GLY A 447 -32.57 -29.68 -5.10
C GLY A 447 -33.14 -28.42 -5.72
N SER A 448 -34.21 -27.90 -5.13
CA SER A 448 -34.84 -26.64 -5.56
C SER A 448 -34.33 -25.47 -4.71
N ILE A 449 -34.16 -24.29 -5.35
CA ILE A 449 -33.86 -23.04 -4.64
C ILE A 449 -35.11 -22.68 -3.81
N SER A 450 -34.92 -22.59 -2.50
CA SER A 450 -35.92 -22.16 -1.54
C SER A 450 -35.34 -21.11 -0.60
N GLY A 451 -35.92 -19.92 -0.61
CA GLY A 451 -35.34 -18.78 0.10
C GLY A 451 -33.98 -18.45 -0.47
N THR A 452 -32.96 -18.46 0.37
CA THR A 452 -31.57 -18.13 0.03
C THR A 452 -30.71 -19.34 -0.24
N GLY A 453 -31.26 -20.55 -0.34
CA GLY A 453 -30.43 -21.74 -0.43
C GLY A 453 -31.10 -22.92 -1.14
N ILE A 454 -30.44 -24.05 -1.11
CA ILE A 454 -30.85 -25.33 -1.66
C ILE A 454 -30.62 -26.41 -0.61
N SER A 455 -31.57 -27.32 -0.46
CA SER A 455 -31.44 -28.53 0.35
C SER A 455 -31.94 -29.74 -0.41
N SER A 456 -31.19 -30.83 -0.38
CA SER A 456 -31.61 -32.09 -1.02
C SER A 456 -30.81 -33.27 -0.43
N THR A 457 -30.94 -34.43 -1.08
CA THR A 457 -30.22 -35.64 -0.74
C THR A 457 -28.75 -35.57 -1.16
N ALA A 458 -27.87 -36.09 -0.34
CA ALA A 458 -26.46 -36.38 -0.69
C ALA A 458 -26.23 -37.88 -0.65
N THR A 459 -25.50 -38.40 -1.65
CA THR A 459 -25.15 -39.82 -1.73
C THR A 459 -23.65 -40.02 -1.84
N GLN A 460 -23.14 -41.04 -1.13
CA GLN A 460 -21.72 -41.41 -1.16
C GLN A 460 -21.61 -42.92 -1.10
N SER A 461 -21.32 -43.58 -2.22
CA SER A 461 -21.32 -45.05 -2.32
C SER A 461 -22.68 -45.65 -1.86
N TYR A 462 -22.70 -46.35 -0.74
CA TYR A 462 -23.89 -46.94 -0.14
C TYR A 462 -24.53 -46.07 0.95
N LYS A 463 -23.99 -44.91 1.22
CA LYS A 463 -24.55 -43.96 2.20
C LYS A 463 -25.48 -42.96 1.54
N SER A 464 -26.58 -42.67 2.18
CA SER A 464 -27.48 -41.59 1.83
C SER A 464 -27.62 -40.65 3.01
N GLY A 465 -27.65 -39.39 2.74
CA GLY A 465 -27.77 -38.30 3.71
C GLY A 465 -28.45 -37.11 3.09
N SER A 466 -28.17 -35.95 3.62
CA SER A 466 -28.71 -34.67 3.11
C SER A 466 -27.58 -33.66 2.97
N TYR A 467 -27.82 -32.69 2.15
CA TYR A 467 -27.01 -31.48 2.13
C TYR A 467 -27.89 -30.24 2.18
N SER A 468 -27.29 -29.15 2.63
CA SER A 468 -27.84 -27.82 2.55
C SER A 468 -26.75 -26.82 2.18
N LEU A 469 -27.12 -25.83 1.41
CA LEU A 469 -26.28 -24.68 1.11
C LEU A 469 -27.10 -23.40 1.07
N ASP A 470 -26.43 -22.29 1.30
CA ASP A 470 -26.95 -20.93 1.10
C ASP A 470 -26.11 -20.21 0.04
N PHE A 471 -26.73 -19.22 -0.60
CA PHE A 471 -26.05 -18.27 -1.48
C PHE A 471 -25.52 -17.08 -0.67
N PHE A 472 -24.32 -16.64 -1.03
CA PHE A 472 -23.63 -15.53 -0.38
C PHE A 472 -23.16 -14.49 -1.40
N GLY A 473 -22.97 -13.26 -0.91
CA GLY A 473 -22.59 -12.11 -1.70
C GLY A 473 -23.79 -11.29 -2.18
N LYS A 474 -23.53 -10.28 -3.00
CA LYS A 474 -24.58 -9.36 -3.47
C LYS A 474 -25.50 -9.97 -4.54
N ASN A 475 -24.97 -10.91 -5.34
CA ASN A 475 -25.67 -11.51 -6.49
C ASN A 475 -25.43 -13.03 -6.55
N ALA A 476 -25.41 -13.73 -5.42
CA ALA A 476 -25.11 -15.15 -5.33
C ALA A 476 -23.74 -15.51 -5.92
N GLU A 477 -22.70 -14.74 -5.60
CA GLU A 477 -21.34 -14.97 -6.07
C GLU A 477 -20.73 -16.23 -5.46
N GLU A 478 -21.20 -16.64 -4.29
CA GLU A 478 -20.69 -17.80 -3.58
C GLU A 478 -21.82 -18.70 -3.08
N ILE A 479 -21.46 -19.96 -2.87
CA ILE A 479 -22.24 -20.88 -2.06
C ILE A 479 -21.42 -21.39 -0.90
N GLY A 480 -22.06 -21.63 0.22
CA GLY A 480 -21.47 -22.30 1.37
C GLY A 480 -22.48 -23.31 1.93
N GLY A 481 -22.02 -24.48 2.27
CA GLY A 481 -22.93 -25.53 2.69
C GLY A 481 -22.29 -26.66 3.46
N LYS A 482 -23.10 -27.62 3.81
CA LYS A 482 -22.69 -28.82 4.54
C LYS A 482 -23.43 -30.06 4.04
N VAL A 483 -22.77 -31.21 4.20
CA VAL A 483 -23.35 -32.53 3.99
C VAL A 483 -23.44 -33.23 5.33
N SER A 484 -24.58 -33.87 5.56
CA SER A 484 -24.84 -34.66 6.77
C SER A 484 -25.15 -36.10 6.39
N PHE A 485 -24.40 -37.05 6.98
CA PHE A 485 -24.67 -38.48 6.90
C PHE A 485 -24.96 -39.01 8.29
N ASP A 486 -25.87 -39.95 8.40
CA ASP A 486 -26.31 -40.56 9.65
C ASP A 486 -26.72 -39.53 10.73
N GLY A 487 -27.31 -38.42 10.28
CA GLY A 487 -27.78 -37.33 11.15
C GLY A 487 -26.69 -36.43 11.71
N LYS A 488 -25.43 -36.58 11.25
CA LYS A 488 -24.28 -35.78 11.68
C LYS A 488 -23.75 -34.96 10.51
N ASP A 489 -23.37 -33.72 10.76
CA ASP A 489 -22.63 -32.93 9.80
C ASP A 489 -21.26 -33.61 9.56
N THR A 490 -20.89 -33.78 8.32
CA THR A 490 -19.72 -34.58 7.96
C THR A 490 -18.74 -33.80 7.09
N VAL A 491 -19.25 -33.05 6.12
CA VAL A 491 -18.45 -32.32 5.13
C VAL A 491 -18.91 -30.89 5.05
N GLY A 492 -17.96 -29.95 5.23
CA GLY A 492 -18.15 -28.56 4.90
C GLY A 492 -17.68 -28.29 3.47
N PHE A 493 -18.39 -27.48 2.74
CA PHE A 493 -18.01 -27.10 1.38
C PHE A 493 -18.40 -25.67 1.04
N GLY A 494 -17.67 -25.08 0.12
CA GLY A 494 -18.00 -23.79 -0.45
C GLY A 494 -17.45 -23.66 -1.84
N GLY A 495 -17.98 -22.73 -2.61
CA GLY A 495 -17.56 -22.47 -3.97
C GLY A 495 -17.93 -21.09 -4.47
N THR A 496 -17.13 -20.59 -5.40
CA THR A 496 -17.33 -19.32 -6.08
C THR A 496 -17.93 -19.58 -7.45
N ARG A 497 -18.88 -18.75 -7.81
CA ARG A 497 -19.60 -18.81 -9.06
C ARG A 497 -18.72 -18.42 -10.25
N GLY A 498 -18.76 -19.21 -11.32
CA GLY A 498 -18.32 -18.80 -12.64
C GLY A 498 -19.31 -17.80 -13.29
N GLU A 499 -19.09 -17.53 -14.56
CA GLU A 499 -20.02 -16.70 -15.34
C GLU A 499 -21.38 -17.38 -15.51
N ILE A 500 -22.43 -16.58 -15.48
CA ILE A 500 -23.79 -17.08 -15.76
C ILE A 500 -23.94 -17.21 -17.27
N GLN A 501 -24.15 -18.41 -17.70
CA GLN A 501 -24.45 -18.74 -19.10
C GLN A 501 -25.97 -18.62 -19.33
N LYS A 502 -26.35 -17.80 -20.31
CA LYS A 502 -27.75 -17.58 -20.70
C LYS A 502 -28.19 -18.60 -21.74
#